data_1483e26dad5e030d20b9ca27c8fbb7a7
#
_entry.id   1483e26dad5e030d20b9ca27c8fbb7a7
#
_cell.length_a   1.000
_cell.length_b   1.000
_cell.length_c   1.000
_cell.angle_alpha   90.00
_cell.angle_beta   90.00
_cell.angle_gamma   90.00
#
_symmetry.space_group_name_H-M   'P 1'
#
loop_
_entity.id
_entity.type
_entity.pdbx_description
1 polymer ?
#
loop_
_entity_poly.entity_id
_entity_poly.type
_entity_poly.pdbx_seq_one_letter_code
_entity_poly.pdbx_strand_id
1 'polypeptide(L)'
;MLNAAPSKIASDWLAGFCRALGENPRAAVDGFFLEDSYWRDLLAFTWNITTMEGRVAIADMLEATLESASPSDWRIRGEPTADGDVVEAWFSFETAVARCEGILRLRNGRCWTMFTAIKELKAYPEKKGVTRPLGVRHKADPNRETWSEKKRRQQAEFGISRQPECLIIGGGQGGIALGARLKQLDVPTLIVEQNERAGDSWRRRYRSLVLHDPVWYDHLPYIPFPEHWPVFTPKDKMGDWLEMYVKVM
;
A
#
# COMPACT_ATOMS: atom_id res chain seq x y z
N MET A 1 -8.28 29.77 -20.23
CA MET A 1 -7.46 28.77 -20.95
C MET A 1 -6.12 28.70 -20.26
N LEU A 2 -5.83 27.59 -19.58
CA LEU A 2 -4.55 27.37 -18.90
C LEU A 2 -3.49 27.08 -19.97
N ASN A 3 -2.67 28.07 -20.29
CA ASN A 3 -1.57 27.96 -21.27
C ASN A 3 -0.29 27.40 -20.62
N ALA A 4 -0.35 26.98 -19.35
CA ALA A 4 0.78 26.42 -18.62
C ALA A 4 0.78 24.88 -18.70
N ALA A 5 1.96 24.28 -18.84
CA ALA A 5 2.11 22.81 -18.83
C ALA A 5 1.57 22.20 -17.52
N PRO A 6 0.92 21.01 -17.57
CA PRO A 6 0.39 20.33 -16.39
C PRO A 6 1.42 20.18 -15.27
N SER A 7 2.68 19.90 -15.62
CA SER A 7 3.80 19.79 -14.69
C SER A 7 4.06 21.09 -13.92
N LYS A 8 3.98 22.23 -14.60
CA LYS A 8 4.14 23.54 -13.95
C LYS A 8 2.98 23.83 -13.01
N ILE A 9 1.75 23.56 -13.44
CA ILE A 9 0.53 23.78 -12.62
C ILE A 9 0.61 22.97 -11.34
N ALA A 10 0.91 21.67 -11.44
CA ALA A 10 1.00 20.77 -10.29
C ALA A 10 2.16 21.17 -9.34
N SER A 11 3.32 21.52 -9.88
CA SER A 11 4.49 21.89 -9.08
C SER A 11 4.28 23.23 -8.37
N ASP A 12 3.74 24.23 -9.05
CA ASP A 12 3.45 25.55 -8.46
C ASP A 12 2.39 25.42 -7.35
N TRP A 13 1.35 24.62 -7.59
CA TRP A 13 0.31 24.37 -6.60
C TRP A 13 0.90 23.69 -5.36
N LEU A 14 1.65 22.60 -5.54
CA LEU A 14 2.24 21.85 -4.43
C LEU A 14 3.18 22.71 -3.59
N ALA A 15 4.07 23.45 -4.23
CA ALA A 15 5.00 24.34 -3.54
C ALA A 15 4.29 25.48 -2.80
N GLY A 16 3.26 26.07 -3.40
CA GLY A 16 2.43 27.10 -2.79
C GLY A 16 1.64 26.58 -1.59
N PHE A 17 0.98 25.44 -1.74
CA PHE A 17 0.23 24.79 -0.67
C PHE A 17 1.12 24.44 0.51
N CYS A 18 2.27 23.79 0.29
CA CYS A 18 3.19 23.42 1.36
C CYS A 18 3.69 24.64 2.16
N ARG A 19 3.95 25.75 1.49
CA ARG A 19 4.34 27.00 2.16
C ARG A 19 3.20 27.54 3.02
N ALA A 20 2.02 27.68 2.44
CA ALA A 20 0.84 28.18 3.14
C ALA A 20 0.44 27.27 4.32
N LEU A 21 0.59 25.95 4.16
CA LEU A 21 0.31 24.97 5.20
C LEU A 21 1.20 25.16 6.45
N GLY A 22 2.47 25.52 6.25
CA GLY A 22 3.39 25.84 7.33
C GLY A 22 3.08 27.15 8.08
N GLU A 23 2.35 28.06 7.45
CA GLU A 23 1.97 29.36 8.03
C GLU A 23 0.62 29.26 8.76
N ASN A 24 -0.42 28.77 8.07
CA ASN A 24 -1.77 28.64 8.61
C ASN A 24 -2.55 27.58 7.83
N PRO A 25 -2.84 26.40 8.43
CA PRO A 25 -3.54 25.31 7.76
C PRO A 25 -4.89 25.69 7.16
N ARG A 26 -5.71 26.43 7.91
CA ARG A 26 -7.05 26.85 7.47
C ARG A 26 -6.98 27.79 6.28
N ALA A 27 -6.11 28.78 6.34
CA ALA A 27 -5.89 29.72 5.24
C ALA A 27 -5.33 29.01 3.99
N ALA A 28 -4.47 28.01 4.19
CA ALA A 28 -3.95 27.17 3.11
C ALA A 28 -5.09 26.41 2.41
N VAL A 29 -5.99 25.78 3.17
CA VAL A 29 -7.14 25.07 2.59
C VAL A 29 -8.06 26.05 1.84
N ASP A 30 -8.40 27.20 2.41
CA ASP A 30 -9.25 28.20 1.75
C ASP A 30 -8.65 28.74 0.45
N GLY A 31 -7.33 28.90 0.41
CA GLY A 31 -6.62 29.38 -0.78
C GLY A 31 -6.45 28.33 -1.88
N PHE A 32 -6.21 27.09 -1.50
CA PHE A 32 -5.74 26.05 -2.42
C PHE A 32 -6.79 24.99 -2.78
N PHE A 33 -7.89 24.86 -2.03
CA PHE A 33 -8.92 23.86 -2.31
C PHE A 33 -10.19 24.49 -2.87
N LEU A 34 -10.95 23.72 -3.64
CA LEU A 34 -12.31 24.05 -4.01
C LEU A 34 -13.25 23.91 -2.80
N GLU A 35 -14.40 24.55 -2.83
CA GLU A 35 -15.40 24.43 -1.77
C GLU A 35 -15.93 22.99 -1.68
N ASP A 36 -16.20 22.37 -2.82
CA ASP A 36 -16.64 20.97 -3.01
C ASP A 36 -15.46 20.01 -3.17
N SER A 37 -14.43 20.15 -2.36
CA SER A 37 -13.22 19.32 -2.42
C SER A 37 -13.27 18.13 -1.47
N TYR A 38 -12.43 17.13 -1.76
CA TYR A 38 -12.34 15.91 -0.99
C TYR A 38 -10.87 15.55 -0.71
N TRP A 39 -10.56 15.19 0.52
CA TRP A 39 -9.27 14.60 0.88
C TRP A 39 -9.48 13.23 1.51
N ARG A 40 -9.09 12.18 0.79
CA ARG A 40 -9.08 10.83 1.34
C ARG A 40 -7.70 10.52 1.90
N ASP A 41 -7.65 10.22 3.20
CA ASP A 41 -6.43 9.79 3.87
C ASP A 41 -6.46 8.28 4.13
N LEU A 42 -5.32 7.63 3.84
CA LEU A 42 -5.03 6.24 4.14
C LEU A 42 -3.84 6.21 5.10
N LEU A 43 -4.11 6.43 6.38
CA LEU A 43 -3.19 6.36 7.51
C LEU A 43 -2.12 7.47 7.62
N ALA A 44 -1.92 8.32 6.60
CA ALA A 44 -0.79 9.25 6.54
C ALA A 44 -0.89 10.37 7.57
N PHE A 45 -2.08 10.90 7.79
CA PHE A 45 -2.36 11.96 8.75
C PHE A 45 -3.19 11.47 9.94
N THR A 46 -4.22 10.68 9.65
CA THR A 46 -5.26 10.32 10.63
C THR A 46 -5.05 8.96 11.29
N TRP A 47 -4.11 8.16 10.82
CA TRP A 47 -3.99 6.74 11.19
C TRP A 47 -5.26 5.94 10.96
N ASN A 48 -6.12 6.43 10.08
CA ASN A 48 -7.40 5.82 9.71
C ASN A 48 -7.62 5.89 8.21
N ILE A 49 -8.58 5.13 7.71
CA ILE A 49 -9.09 5.24 6.34
C ILE A 49 -10.32 6.14 6.41
N THR A 50 -10.16 7.40 6.04
CA THR A 50 -11.25 8.37 6.14
C THR A 50 -11.24 9.35 4.97
N THR A 51 -12.37 10.00 4.74
CA THR A 51 -12.51 11.04 3.72
C THR A 51 -13.06 12.29 4.39
N MET A 52 -12.35 13.40 4.23
CA MET A 52 -12.78 14.73 4.62
C MET A 52 -13.47 15.39 3.42
N GLU A 53 -14.68 15.86 3.62
CA GLU A 53 -15.50 16.48 2.58
C GLU A 53 -15.65 17.99 2.84
N GLY A 54 -15.26 18.79 1.85
CA GLY A 54 -15.27 20.25 1.93
C GLY A 54 -14.10 20.83 2.75
N ARG A 55 -13.88 22.13 2.56
CA ARG A 55 -12.76 22.85 3.18
C ARG A 55 -12.74 22.78 4.70
N VAL A 56 -13.91 22.83 5.34
CA VAL A 56 -13.99 22.85 6.80
C VAL A 56 -13.42 21.55 7.38
N ALA A 57 -13.91 20.41 6.90
CA ALA A 57 -13.45 19.12 7.39
C ALA A 57 -11.96 18.85 7.07
N ILE A 58 -11.47 19.32 5.90
CA ILE A 58 -10.06 19.23 5.52
C ILE A 58 -9.19 20.10 6.45
N ALA A 59 -9.62 21.33 6.73
CA ALA A 59 -8.89 22.22 7.62
C ALA A 59 -8.85 21.68 9.07
N ASP A 60 -9.98 21.20 9.58
CA ASP A 60 -10.09 20.62 10.93
C ASP A 60 -9.16 19.39 11.08
N MET A 61 -9.11 18.53 10.07
CA MET A 61 -8.18 17.38 10.04
C MET A 61 -6.72 17.85 10.09
N LEU A 62 -6.35 18.84 9.27
CA LEU A 62 -4.98 19.35 9.24
C LEU A 62 -4.61 20.03 10.56
N GLU A 63 -5.46 20.86 11.14
CA GLU A 63 -5.24 21.47 12.43
C GLU A 63 -5.03 20.43 13.54
N ALA A 64 -5.76 19.32 13.50
CA ALA A 64 -5.64 18.26 14.49
C ALA A 64 -4.41 17.37 14.32
N THR A 65 -3.87 17.23 13.10
CA THR A 65 -2.86 16.20 12.80
C THR A 65 -1.51 16.74 12.32
N LEU A 66 -1.43 18.00 11.89
CA LEU A 66 -0.25 18.55 11.23
C LEU A 66 1.00 18.52 12.12
N GLU A 67 0.86 18.84 13.40
CA GLU A 67 1.96 18.83 14.36
C GLU A 67 2.55 17.42 14.53
N SER A 68 1.69 16.42 14.73
CA SER A 68 2.11 15.02 14.91
C SER A 68 2.60 14.38 13.64
N ALA A 69 1.96 14.65 12.51
CA ALA A 69 2.38 14.14 11.20
C ALA A 69 3.68 14.79 10.72
N SER A 70 3.87 16.08 10.98
CA SER A 70 5.05 16.86 10.58
C SER A 70 5.45 16.61 9.11
N PRO A 71 4.56 16.88 8.13
CA PRO A 71 4.78 16.53 6.74
C PRO A 71 5.89 17.38 6.11
N SER A 72 6.76 16.72 5.34
CA SER A 72 7.94 17.31 4.70
C SER A 72 8.25 16.63 3.36
N ASP A 73 9.27 17.15 2.66
CA ASP A 73 9.82 16.54 1.43
C ASP A 73 8.80 16.27 0.31
N TRP A 74 7.86 17.19 0.13
CA TRP A 74 6.83 17.11 -0.90
C TRP A 74 7.43 17.23 -2.31
N ARG A 75 7.15 16.26 -3.18
CA ARG A 75 7.72 16.22 -4.54
C ARG A 75 6.71 15.62 -5.52
N ILE A 76 6.54 16.25 -6.68
CA ILE A 76 5.82 15.64 -7.80
C ILE A 76 6.57 14.39 -8.28
N ARG A 77 5.84 13.35 -8.63
CA ARG A 77 6.34 12.08 -9.11
C ARG A 77 5.81 11.80 -10.52
N GLY A 78 6.72 11.43 -11.43
CA GLY A 78 6.34 11.21 -12.82
C GLY A 78 5.89 12.48 -13.53
N GLU A 79 5.23 12.31 -14.67
CA GLU A 79 4.70 13.40 -15.48
C GLU A 79 3.23 13.64 -15.17
N PRO A 80 2.85 14.82 -14.68
CA PRO A 80 1.45 15.20 -14.53
C PRO A 80 0.70 15.17 -15.86
N THR A 81 -0.55 14.72 -15.82
CA THR A 81 -1.41 14.66 -16.99
C THR A 81 -2.55 15.65 -16.90
N ALA A 82 -3.15 15.98 -18.04
CA ALA A 82 -4.36 16.81 -18.09
C ALA A 82 -5.43 16.12 -18.91
N ASP A 83 -6.66 16.13 -18.40
CA ASP A 83 -7.85 15.68 -19.08
C ASP A 83 -8.94 16.75 -18.90
N GLY A 84 -9.29 17.43 -19.99
CA GLY A 84 -10.17 18.59 -19.95
C GLY A 84 -9.60 19.72 -19.09
N ASP A 85 -10.33 20.10 -18.04
CA ASP A 85 -9.96 21.12 -17.07
C ASP A 85 -9.26 20.57 -15.81
N VAL A 86 -9.05 19.24 -15.75
CA VAL A 86 -8.43 18.57 -14.60
C VAL A 86 -6.98 18.25 -14.88
N VAL A 87 -6.09 18.70 -14.01
CA VAL A 87 -4.69 18.26 -13.96
C VAL A 87 -4.54 17.24 -12.84
N GLU A 88 -4.04 16.05 -13.19
CA GLU A 88 -3.73 14.99 -12.23
C GLU A 88 -2.22 14.87 -12.06
N ALA A 89 -1.78 14.72 -10.81
CA ALA A 89 -0.38 14.52 -10.48
C ALA A 89 -0.20 13.56 -9.31
N TRP A 90 0.75 12.66 -9.44
CA TRP A 90 1.27 11.88 -8.33
C TRP A 90 2.32 12.70 -7.58
N PHE A 91 2.35 12.54 -6.26
CA PHE A 91 3.38 13.16 -5.42
C PHE A 91 3.84 12.21 -4.33
N SER A 92 4.99 12.48 -3.78
CA SER A 92 5.50 11.84 -2.57
C SER A 92 5.76 12.90 -1.50
N PHE A 93 5.69 12.48 -0.25
CA PHE A 93 6.04 13.29 0.90
C PHE A 93 6.48 12.38 2.05
N GLU A 94 7.02 12.97 3.10
CA GLU A 94 7.35 12.24 4.31
C GLU A 94 6.55 12.80 5.49
N THR A 95 6.24 11.94 6.44
CA THR A 95 5.79 12.35 7.78
C THR A 95 6.91 12.10 8.79
N ALA A 96 6.70 12.47 10.05
CA ALA A 96 7.66 12.15 11.12
C ALA A 96 8.07 10.68 11.11
N VAL A 97 7.12 9.76 10.84
CA VAL A 97 7.31 8.31 11.00
C VAL A 97 7.23 7.50 9.70
N ALA A 98 6.79 8.11 8.59
CA ALA A 98 6.52 7.36 7.37
C ALA A 98 6.99 8.07 6.10
N ARG A 99 7.22 7.29 5.04
CA ARG A 99 7.27 7.73 3.65
C ARG A 99 5.90 7.51 3.04
N CYS A 100 5.40 8.53 2.38
CA CYS A 100 4.03 8.60 1.90
C CYS A 100 3.98 8.92 0.40
N GLU A 101 2.86 8.61 -0.20
CA GLU A 101 2.54 9.00 -1.57
C GLU A 101 1.10 9.52 -1.64
N GLY A 102 0.78 10.22 -2.71
CA GLY A 102 -0.55 10.70 -2.94
C GLY A 102 -0.83 11.03 -4.40
N ILE A 103 -2.09 11.30 -4.66
CA ILE A 103 -2.58 11.80 -5.95
C ILE A 103 -3.34 13.09 -5.67
N LEU A 104 -3.10 14.10 -6.45
CA LEU A 104 -3.90 15.31 -6.45
C LEU A 104 -4.55 15.53 -7.81
N ARG A 105 -5.76 16.05 -7.79
CA ARG A 105 -6.46 16.54 -8.98
C ARG A 105 -6.83 17.99 -8.80
N LEU A 106 -6.33 18.79 -9.70
CA LEU A 106 -6.57 20.24 -9.72
C LEU A 106 -7.59 20.58 -10.80
N ARG A 107 -8.57 21.39 -10.43
CA ARG A 107 -9.51 22.01 -11.37
C ARG A 107 -9.43 23.53 -11.24
N ASN A 108 -9.22 24.21 -12.35
CA ASN A 108 -9.01 25.67 -12.36
C ASN A 108 -7.92 26.16 -11.38
N GLY A 109 -6.83 25.39 -11.25
CA GLY A 109 -5.69 25.72 -10.38
C GLY A 109 -5.94 25.50 -8.88
N ARG A 110 -7.08 24.90 -8.47
CA ARG A 110 -7.37 24.52 -7.08
C ARG A 110 -7.58 23.03 -6.94
N CYS A 111 -7.25 22.48 -5.78
CA CYS A 111 -7.43 21.06 -5.51
C CYS A 111 -8.92 20.73 -5.39
N TRP A 112 -9.36 19.81 -6.23
CA TRP A 112 -10.66 19.18 -6.16
C TRP A 112 -10.63 17.89 -5.35
N THR A 113 -9.67 17.00 -5.63
CA THR A 113 -9.50 15.79 -4.84
C THR A 113 -8.04 15.57 -4.49
N MET A 114 -7.80 15.15 -3.26
CA MET A 114 -6.51 14.70 -2.78
C MET A 114 -6.63 13.32 -2.14
N PHE A 115 -5.68 12.46 -2.45
CA PHE A 115 -5.47 11.19 -1.77
C PHE A 115 -4.08 11.16 -1.16
N THR A 116 -3.97 10.67 0.07
CA THR A 116 -2.69 10.43 0.76
C THR A 116 -2.66 9.05 1.37
N ALA A 117 -1.51 8.39 1.30
CA ALA A 117 -1.32 7.04 1.85
C ALA A 117 0.08 6.85 2.41
N ILE A 118 0.20 6.09 3.50
CA ILE A 118 1.49 5.56 3.94
C ILE A 118 1.97 4.50 2.94
N LYS A 119 3.23 4.62 2.53
CA LYS A 119 3.93 3.64 1.71
C LYS A 119 4.84 2.74 2.52
N GLU A 120 5.54 3.33 3.49
CA GLU A 120 6.53 2.63 4.31
C GLU A 120 6.74 3.35 5.63
N LEU A 121 6.81 2.61 6.74
CA LEU A 121 7.24 3.15 8.03
C LEU A 121 8.78 3.29 8.05
N LYS A 122 9.28 4.45 8.44
CA LYS A 122 10.74 4.74 8.44
C LYS A 122 11.52 3.83 9.40
N ALA A 123 10.93 3.50 10.54
CA ALA A 123 11.56 2.62 11.54
C ALA A 123 11.53 1.14 11.14
N TYR A 124 10.64 0.75 10.22
CA TYR A 124 10.42 -0.65 9.82
C TYR A 124 10.37 -0.79 8.30
N PRO A 125 11.47 -0.47 7.58
CA PRO A 125 11.49 -0.59 6.13
C PRO A 125 11.53 -2.06 5.70
N GLU A 126 10.83 -2.39 4.62
CA GLU A 126 10.98 -3.70 3.99
C GLU A 126 12.41 -3.93 3.48
N LYS A 127 12.95 -5.10 3.72
CA LYS A 127 14.26 -5.50 3.21
C LYS A 127 14.17 -5.86 1.73
N LYS A 128 14.42 -4.90 0.84
CA LYS A 128 14.32 -5.04 -0.62
C LYS A 128 15.51 -4.39 -1.34
N GLY A 129 15.68 -4.71 -2.62
CA GLY A 129 16.77 -4.16 -3.43
C GLY A 129 18.14 -4.51 -2.82
N VAL A 130 18.92 -3.51 -2.48
CA VAL A 130 20.27 -3.69 -1.91
C VAL A 130 20.26 -4.18 -0.45
N THR A 131 19.16 -4.02 0.25
CA THR A 131 19.01 -4.47 1.65
C THR A 131 18.37 -5.85 1.79
N ARG A 132 18.06 -6.53 0.66
CA ARG A 132 17.44 -7.86 0.68
C ARG A 132 18.32 -8.87 1.45
N PRO A 133 17.70 -9.85 2.15
CA PRO A 133 18.46 -10.91 2.82
C PRO A 133 19.34 -11.67 1.84
N LEU A 134 20.54 -12.02 2.27
CA LEU A 134 21.47 -12.85 1.46
C LEU A 134 20.93 -14.28 1.22
N GLY A 135 19.95 -14.70 2.00
CA GLY A 135 19.48 -16.09 1.99
C GLY A 135 20.51 -17.05 2.59
N VAL A 136 21.52 -17.39 1.81
CA VAL A 136 22.59 -18.31 2.20
C VAL A 136 23.94 -17.71 1.88
N ARG A 137 24.90 -17.84 2.79
CA ARG A 137 26.34 -17.56 2.48
C ARG A 137 26.92 -18.73 1.70
N HIS A 138 27.54 -18.44 0.56
CA HIS A 138 28.24 -19.45 -0.24
C HIS A 138 29.46 -19.99 0.54
N LYS A 139 29.32 -21.19 1.06
CA LYS A 139 30.36 -21.95 1.71
C LYS A 139 30.00 -23.44 1.63
N ALA A 140 30.96 -24.30 1.34
CA ALA A 140 30.75 -25.74 1.40
C ALA A 140 30.52 -26.13 2.88
N ASP A 141 29.32 -26.63 3.15
CA ASP A 141 28.92 -27.13 4.46
C ASP A 141 27.90 -28.26 4.25
N PRO A 142 28.33 -29.51 4.34
CA PRO A 142 27.47 -30.67 4.11
C PRO A 142 26.37 -30.82 5.16
N ASN A 143 26.48 -30.17 6.31
CA ASN A 143 25.51 -30.23 7.39
C ASN A 143 24.59 -29.00 7.42
N ARG A 144 24.65 -28.17 6.38
CA ARG A 144 23.80 -26.97 6.32
C ARG A 144 22.33 -27.35 6.26
N GLU A 145 21.56 -26.78 7.18
CA GLU A 145 20.08 -26.84 7.14
C GLU A 145 19.58 -26.32 5.81
N THR A 146 18.75 -27.09 5.11
CA THR A 146 18.10 -26.65 3.86
C THR A 146 16.98 -25.65 4.16
N TRP A 147 16.57 -24.88 3.16
CA TRP A 147 15.46 -23.94 3.30
C TRP A 147 14.17 -24.65 3.77
N SER A 148 13.88 -25.83 3.26
CA SER A 148 12.69 -26.62 3.64
C SER A 148 12.76 -27.16 5.07
N GLU A 149 13.93 -27.55 5.54
CA GLU A 149 14.14 -27.98 6.94
C GLU A 149 13.98 -26.82 7.89
N LYS A 150 14.59 -25.67 7.58
CA LYS A 150 14.42 -24.43 8.35
C LYS A 150 12.95 -24.02 8.44
N LYS A 151 12.21 -24.05 7.33
CA LYS A 151 10.78 -23.72 7.29
C LYS A 151 9.97 -24.67 8.18
N ARG A 152 10.19 -25.98 8.08
CA ARG A 152 9.52 -26.98 8.92
C ARG A 152 9.83 -26.79 10.40
N ARG A 153 11.08 -26.57 10.74
CA ARG A 153 11.49 -26.30 12.14
C ARG A 153 10.81 -25.06 12.68
N GLN A 154 10.83 -23.95 11.96
CA GLN A 154 10.15 -22.71 12.36
C GLN A 154 8.65 -22.91 12.54
N GLN A 155 8.00 -23.69 11.68
CA GLN A 155 6.57 -24.02 11.83
C GLN A 155 6.30 -24.85 13.08
N ALA A 156 7.18 -25.80 13.39
CA ALA A 156 7.05 -26.64 14.60
C ALA A 156 7.29 -25.88 15.91
N GLU A 157 8.05 -24.79 15.86
CA GLU A 157 8.34 -23.94 17.03
C GLU A 157 7.15 -23.05 17.43
N PHE A 158 6.31 -22.63 16.48
CA PHE A 158 5.20 -21.71 16.74
C PHE A 158 4.12 -22.35 17.63
N GLY A 159 3.71 -21.61 18.67
CA GLY A 159 2.74 -22.06 19.66
C GLY A 159 3.32 -23.00 20.74
N ILE A 160 4.60 -23.42 20.61
CA ILE A 160 5.28 -24.29 21.58
C ILE A 160 6.44 -23.53 22.24
N SER A 161 7.56 -23.38 21.54
CA SER A 161 8.75 -22.71 22.06
C SER A 161 8.84 -21.23 21.63
N ARG A 162 8.09 -20.84 20.62
CA ARG A 162 8.01 -19.46 20.10
C ARG A 162 6.55 -19.05 19.91
N GLN A 163 6.18 -17.92 20.50
CA GLN A 163 4.87 -17.33 20.27
C GLN A 163 4.89 -16.37 19.07
N PRO A 164 3.85 -16.34 18.23
CA PRO A 164 3.72 -15.33 17.20
C PRO A 164 3.39 -13.96 17.82
N GLU A 165 3.89 -12.90 17.23
CA GLU A 165 3.47 -11.52 17.55
C GLU A 165 2.14 -11.19 16.89
N CYS A 166 1.83 -11.84 15.77
CA CYS A 166 0.58 -11.67 15.04
C CYS A 166 -0.05 -13.05 14.74
N LEU A 167 -1.31 -13.21 15.12
CA LEU A 167 -2.14 -14.34 14.74
C LEU A 167 -3.16 -13.91 13.70
N ILE A 168 -3.12 -14.50 12.51
CA ILE A 168 -4.07 -14.27 11.43
C ILE A 168 -5.07 -15.43 11.41
N ILE A 169 -6.34 -15.13 11.57
CA ILE A 169 -7.42 -16.11 11.49
C ILE A 169 -8.00 -16.09 10.07
N GLY A 170 -7.76 -17.17 9.34
CA GLY A 170 -8.17 -17.35 7.96
C GLY A 170 -7.02 -17.24 6.96
N GLY A 171 -6.76 -18.33 6.23
CA GLY A 171 -5.74 -18.44 5.17
C GLY A 171 -6.30 -18.20 3.76
N GLY A 172 -7.32 -17.37 3.61
CA GLY A 172 -7.77 -16.87 2.32
C GLY A 172 -6.79 -15.83 1.73
N GLN A 173 -7.09 -15.26 0.56
CA GLN A 173 -6.20 -14.30 -0.13
C GLN A 173 -5.79 -13.12 0.78
N GLY A 174 -6.70 -12.58 1.57
CA GLY A 174 -6.40 -11.46 2.49
C GLY A 174 -5.42 -11.84 3.59
N GLY A 175 -5.65 -12.99 4.26
CA GLY A 175 -4.75 -13.47 5.32
C GLY A 175 -3.37 -13.86 4.79
N ILE A 176 -3.31 -14.49 3.62
CA ILE A 176 -2.06 -14.85 2.93
C ILE A 176 -1.29 -13.57 2.53
N ALA A 177 -1.97 -12.58 1.97
CA ALA A 177 -1.37 -11.31 1.58
C ALA A 177 -0.81 -10.55 2.81
N LEU A 178 -1.57 -10.49 3.89
CA LEU A 178 -1.13 -9.89 5.15
C LEU A 178 0.07 -10.64 5.74
N GLY A 179 0.02 -11.97 5.79
CA GLY A 179 1.14 -12.78 6.28
C GLY A 179 2.43 -12.58 5.47
N ALA A 180 2.32 -12.45 4.15
CA ALA A 180 3.47 -12.14 3.30
C ALA A 180 4.06 -10.76 3.61
N ARG A 181 3.22 -9.75 3.83
CA ARG A 181 3.66 -8.41 4.24
C ARG A 181 4.36 -8.42 5.60
N LEU A 182 3.77 -9.04 6.60
CA LEU A 182 4.34 -9.13 7.94
C LEU A 182 5.67 -9.88 7.95
N LYS A 183 5.81 -10.92 7.12
CA LYS A 183 7.08 -11.64 6.95
C LYS A 183 8.19 -10.75 6.38
N GLN A 184 7.89 -9.86 5.43
CA GLN A 184 8.88 -8.92 4.90
C GLN A 184 9.27 -7.81 5.90
N LEU A 185 8.44 -7.60 6.91
CA LEU A 185 8.70 -6.70 8.03
C LEU A 185 9.33 -7.42 9.24
N ASP A 186 9.71 -8.70 9.10
CA ASP A 186 10.24 -9.57 10.16
C ASP A 186 9.30 -9.71 11.38
N VAL A 187 7.99 -9.59 11.19
CA VAL A 187 7.00 -9.82 12.24
C VAL A 187 6.66 -11.32 12.30
N PRO A 188 6.97 -12.00 13.41
CA PRO A 188 6.62 -13.40 13.62
C PRO A 188 5.11 -13.61 13.56
N THR A 189 4.65 -14.27 12.50
CA THR A 189 3.22 -14.40 12.21
C THR A 189 2.82 -15.84 12.03
N LEU A 190 1.69 -16.22 12.63
CA LEU A 190 1.04 -17.50 12.44
C LEU A 190 -0.31 -17.30 11.74
N ILE A 191 -0.54 -18.04 10.67
CA ILE A 191 -1.84 -18.08 9.98
C ILE A 191 -2.52 -19.40 10.33
N VAL A 192 -3.73 -19.34 10.85
CA VAL A 192 -4.58 -20.51 11.08
C VAL A 192 -5.70 -20.55 10.05
N GLU A 193 -5.95 -21.72 9.47
CA GLU A 193 -6.93 -21.92 8.40
C GLU A 193 -7.76 -23.18 8.71
N GLN A 194 -9.08 -23.10 8.49
CA GLN A 194 -9.99 -24.22 8.71
C GLN A 194 -9.96 -25.27 7.59
N ASN A 195 -9.54 -24.88 6.39
CA ASN A 195 -9.41 -25.78 5.25
C ASN A 195 -8.04 -26.47 5.28
N GLU A 196 -7.97 -27.62 4.61
CA GLU A 196 -6.75 -28.43 4.55
C GLU A 196 -5.60 -27.73 3.83
N ARG A 197 -5.90 -26.96 2.77
CA ARG A 197 -4.91 -26.30 1.92
C ARG A 197 -5.26 -24.85 1.64
N ALA A 198 -4.24 -24.04 1.44
CA ALA A 198 -4.42 -22.71 0.88
C ALA A 198 -5.12 -22.79 -0.48
N GLY A 199 -6.06 -21.89 -0.72
CA GLY A 199 -6.87 -21.87 -1.95
C GLY A 199 -8.12 -22.74 -1.94
N ASP A 200 -8.34 -23.60 -0.94
CA ASP A 200 -9.54 -24.44 -0.89
C ASP A 200 -10.83 -23.64 -0.73
N SER A 201 -10.77 -22.44 -0.17
CA SER A 201 -11.90 -21.50 -0.17
C SER A 201 -12.38 -21.14 -1.59
N TRP A 202 -11.49 -21.15 -2.57
CA TRP A 202 -11.82 -20.97 -3.99
C TRP A 202 -12.27 -22.29 -4.63
N ARG A 203 -11.56 -23.39 -4.44
CA ARG A 203 -11.86 -24.69 -5.05
C ARG A 203 -13.26 -25.19 -4.66
N ARG A 204 -13.72 -24.90 -3.44
CA ARG A 204 -15.04 -25.30 -2.90
C ARG A 204 -16.20 -24.41 -3.36
N ARG A 205 -15.95 -23.35 -4.14
CA ARG A 205 -17.00 -22.52 -4.72
C ARG A 205 -17.73 -23.26 -5.84
N TYR A 206 -18.86 -22.69 -6.32
CA TYR A 206 -19.65 -23.30 -7.38
C TYR A 206 -18.80 -23.56 -8.65
N ARG A 207 -19.18 -24.61 -9.37
CA ARG A 207 -18.36 -25.22 -10.43
C ARG A 207 -17.89 -24.24 -11.50
N SER A 208 -18.74 -23.33 -11.96
CA SER A 208 -18.48 -22.42 -13.07
C SER A 208 -17.91 -21.07 -12.63
N LEU A 209 -17.48 -20.90 -11.37
CA LEU A 209 -16.95 -19.63 -10.90
C LEU A 209 -15.67 -19.26 -11.63
N VAL A 210 -15.67 -18.06 -12.17
CA VAL A 210 -14.49 -17.29 -12.57
C VAL A 210 -14.51 -15.96 -11.83
N LEU A 211 -13.33 -15.35 -11.62
CA LEU A 211 -13.28 -14.01 -11.08
C LEU A 211 -13.94 -13.06 -12.07
N HIS A 212 -14.74 -12.12 -11.57
CA HIS A 212 -15.40 -11.10 -12.39
C HIS A 212 -14.55 -9.84 -12.53
N ASP A 213 -13.60 -9.62 -11.62
CA ASP A 213 -12.62 -8.55 -11.74
C ASP A 213 -11.51 -8.97 -12.72
N PRO A 214 -11.04 -8.04 -13.57
CA PRO A 214 -9.92 -8.29 -14.46
C PRO A 214 -8.62 -8.53 -13.67
N VAL A 215 -7.80 -9.43 -14.20
CA VAL A 215 -6.57 -9.94 -13.57
C VAL A 215 -5.60 -8.85 -13.05
N TRP A 216 -5.59 -7.69 -13.66
CA TRP A 216 -4.71 -6.59 -13.24
C TRP A 216 -5.11 -5.92 -11.92
N TYR A 217 -6.29 -6.26 -11.35
CA TYR A 217 -6.71 -5.83 -10.01
C TYR A 217 -6.49 -6.89 -8.92
N ASP A 218 -6.25 -8.15 -9.30
CA ASP A 218 -6.29 -9.32 -8.41
C ASP A 218 -4.92 -9.72 -7.84
N HIS A 219 -3.88 -8.93 -8.07
CA HIS A 219 -2.52 -9.28 -7.65
C HIS A 219 -2.37 -9.35 -6.13
N LEU A 220 -1.69 -10.42 -5.68
CA LEU A 220 -1.15 -10.48 -4.34
C LEU A 220 0.16 -9.66 -4.24
N PRO A 221 0.56 -9.23 -3.03
CA PRO A 221 1.84 -8.54 -2.85
C PRO A 221 3.01 -9.38 -3.37
N TYR A 222 4.04 -8.73 -3.92
CA TYR A 222 5.35 -9.27 -4.34
C TYR A 222 5.38 -10.16 -5.57
N ILE A 223 4.37 -10.97 -5.84
CA ILE A 223 4.33 -11.88 -6.99
C ILE A 223 3.12 -11.55 -7.87
N PRO A 224 3.31 -10.74 -8.92
CA PRO A 224 2.23 -10.45 -9.87
C PRO A 224 1.90 -11.69 -10.71
N PHE A 225 0.68 -11.75 -11.24
CA PHE A 225 0.35 -12.76 -12.24
C PHE A 225 1.20 -12.57 -13.50
N PRO A 226 1.57 -13.67 -14.19
CA PRO A 226 2.25 -13.57 -15.47
C PRO A 226 1.43 -12.83 -16.52
N GLU A 227 2.07 -12.16 -17.48
CA GLU A 227 1.41 -11.37 -18.52
C GLU A 227 0.40 -12.17 -19.36
N HIS A 228 0.62 -13.47 -19.52
CA HIS A 228 -0.28 -14.37 -20.24
C HIS A 228 -1.38 -15.00 -19.37
N TRP A 229 -1.56 -14.51 -18.13
CA TRP A 229 -2.64 -15.01 -17.27
C TRP A 229 -4.00 -14.62 -17.84
N PRO A 230 -5.05 -15.50 -17.76
CA PRO A 230 -6.37 -15.16 -18.29
C PRO A 230 -6.94 -13.92 -17.61
N VAL A 231 -7.62 -13.06 -18.39
CA VAL A 231 -8.23 -11.82 -17.88
C VAL A 231 -9.20 -12.11 -16.75
N PHE A 232 -10.01 -13.15 -16.88
CA PHE A 232 -10.92 -13.62 -15.82
C PHE A 232 -10.44 -14.98 -15.34
N THR A 233 -9.88 -15.02 -14.15
CA THR A 233 -9.23 -16.22 -13.61
C THR A 233 -10.26 -17.27 -13.15
N PRO A 234 -10.22 -18.52 -13.67
CA PRO A 234 -11.03 -19.61 -13.14
C PRO A 234 -10.68 -19.92 -11.68
N LYS A 235 -11.68 -20.26 -10.88
CA LYS A 235 -11.53 -20.49 -9.42
C LYS A 235 -10.47 -21.52 -9.05
N ASP A 236 -10.36 -22.60 -9.81
CA ASP A 236 -9.40 -23.67 -9.52
C ASP A 236 -7.95 -23.18 -9.79
N LYS A 237 -7.76 -22.42 -10.87
CA LYS A 237 -6.48 -21.79 -11.17
C LYS A 237 -6.08 -20.77 -10.10
N MET A 238 -7.05 -20.00 -9.58
CA MET A 238 -6.82 -19.11 -8.43
C MET A 238 -6.45 -19.89 -7.17
N GLY A 239 -7.13 -21.01 -6.90
CA GLY A 239 -6.80 -21.89 -5.79
C GLY A 239 -5.37 -22.43 -5.85
N ASP A 240 -4.92 -22.87 -7.02
CA ASP A 240 -3.56 -23.36 -7.26
C ASP A 240 -2.52 -22.25 -7.13
N TRP A 241 -2.84 -21.04 -7.59
CA TRP A 241 -2.00 -19.86 -7.40
C TRP A 241 -1.77 -19.54 -5.93
N LEU A 242 -2.82 -19.52 -5.12
CA LEU A 242 -2.73 -19.27 -3.67
C LEU A 242 -1.91 -20.36 -2.94
N GLU A 243 -2.06 -21.61 -3.35
CA GLU A 243 -1.26 -22.71 -2.78
C GLU A 243 0.23 -22.56 -3.13
N MET A 244 0.55 -22.25 -4.39
CA MET A 244 1.92 -21.93 -4.83
C MET A 244 2.49 -20.73 -4.06
N TYR A 245 1.70 -19.65 -3.94
CA TYR A 245 2.11 -18.44 -3.27
C TYR A 245 2.53 -18.69 -1.81
N VAL A 246 1.74 -19.46 -1.05
CA VAL A 246 2.08 -19.83 0.34
C VAL A 246 3.33 -20.70 0.41
N LYS A 247 3.57 -21.55 -0.59
CA LYS A 247 4.79 -22.39 -0.62
C LYS A 247 6.05 -21.57 -0.87
N VAL A 248 5.95 -20.51 -1.65
CA VAL A 248 7.07 -19.67 -2.08
C VAL A 248 7.34 -18.52 -1.10
N MET A 249 6.31 -17.84 -0.63
CA MET A 249 6.40 -16.72 0.33
C MET A 249 6.61 -17.22 1.75
#